data_133901d43bc34dc412a6f15489e2ed0d
#
_entry.id   133901d43bc34dc412a6f15489e2ed0d
#
_cell.length_a   1.000
_cell.length_b   1.000
_cell.length_c   1.000
_cell.angle_alpha   90.00
_cell.angle_beta   90.00
_cell.angle_gamma   90.00
#
_symmetry.space_group_name_H-M   'P 1'
#
loop_
_entity.id
_entity.type
_entity.pdbx_description
1 polymer ?
#
loop_
_entity_poly.entity_id
_entity_poly.type
_entity_poly.pdbx_seq_one_letter_code
_entity_poly.pdbx_strand_id
1 'polypeptide(L)'
;MEGVETANISDSSTGVTFRCDLGVQGEEFPHFWEHTVGSGHATLALRADWQAQMRRAHDELGFRHVRFHGLLDDDMGTLIDQDDKPLYSFFNADQIFDFLLSIGMRPFVELSFTPTMLSSSGKIVFRYRANVSAPKDYDQWSTLISKLVAHWVDRYGLDEVRQWFFEVWNEPNLEAFGSGKQEDYFKLYAYTARAIKSVDTHLKVGGPATADNAWIDEFIAYCGQNGLPADFVSTHHYPTDAFGQPGDDTEAQLSKSTRSVLREEARTARRQAGDRPLYYTEWCTSSNPRDPMHDEPYAAAFIVKTVMEARGLVQGYSYWTFSDIFEENYFPSLPFHGGFGLMNLHGVAKPAYRAFEMLHGLGTEILSTQGNHPTVDSWCVRDGNSLTVLISNFALPRHPIANETVQIQLENARRPDMVTIRRVDAANANPKALWATMGSPDYLSRAMVEHLHAASAMPKQPQAIAFSDHTLLFDVTVPAQGVAAIRLEFLSIA
;
A
#
# COMPACT_ATOMS: atom_id res chain seq x y z
N MET A 1 59.72 8.10 -5.64
CA MET A 1 59.41 8.52 -4.27
C MET A 1 58.52 9.75 -4.40
N GLU A 2 57.24 9.57 -4.50
CA GLU A 2 56.28 10.67 -4.45
C GLU A 2 55.30 10.30 -3.36
N GLY A 3 55.17 11.23 -2.40
CA GLY A 3 54.45 11.02 -1.17
C GLY A 3 52.93 11.03 -1.38
N VAL A 4 52.30 10.07 -0.77
CA VAL A 4 50.82 10.05 -0.58
C VAL A 4 50.48 11.08 0.49
N GLU A 5 49.87 12.19 0.10
CA GLU A 5 49.27 13.16 1.00
C GLU A 5 48.15 12.51 1.79
N THR A 6 48.36 12.37 3.07
CA THR A 6 47.27 12.07 4.04
C THR A 6 46.40 13.31 4.16
N ALA A 7 45.21 13.27 3.59
CA ALA A 7 44.20 14.28 3.82
C ALA A 7 43.81 14.26 5.28
N ASN A 8 44.12 15.34 5.99
CA ASN A 8 43.59 15.66 7.34
C ASN A 8 42.07 15.85 7.23
N ILE A 9 41.33 14.92 7.77
CA ILE A 9 39.87 15.08 7.98
C ILE A 9 39.70 16.13 9.07
N SER A 10 39.31 17.33 8.70
CA SER A 10 38.91 18.37 9.63
C SER A 10 37.61 17.93 10.35
N ASP A 11 37.72 17.85 11.65
CA ASP A 11 36.65 17.59 12.60
C ASP A 11 35.63 18.77 12.60
N SER A 12 34.66 18.72 11.70
CA SER A 12 33.55 19.69 11.66
C SER A 12 32.26 19.06 11.10
N SER A 13 31.83 17.90 11.62
CA SER A 13 30.46 17.44 11.42
C SER A 13 29.68 17.49 12.71
N THR A 14 28.89 18.52 12.89
CA THR A 14 27.81 18.58 13.89
C THR A 14 26.62 17.68 13.53
N GLY A 15 26.87 16.66 12.72
CA GLY A 15 25.84 15.73 12.18
C GLY A 15 25.44 14.65 13.19
N VAL A 16 24.18 14.30 13.21
CA VAL A 16 23.66 13.16 13.99
C VAL A 16 24.26 11.87 13.44
N THR A 17 24.73 10.98 14.34
CA THR A 17 25.22 9.64 14.00
C THR A 17 24.15 8.61 14.29
N PHE A 18 23.82 7.76 13.29
CA PHE A 18 23.04 6.56 13.45
C PHE A 18 23.99 5.36 13.58
N ARG A 19 23.81 4.57 14.65
CA ARG A 19 24.68 3.42 14.96
C ARG A 19 23.91 2.12 14.90
N CYS A 20 24.55 1.10 14.35
CA CYS A 20 24.02 -0.25 14.31
C CYS A 20 25.15 -1.26 14.55
N ASP A 21 24.93 -2.18 15.50
CA ASP A 21 25.85 -3.28 15.77
C ASP A 21 25.48 -4.50 14.89
N LEU A 22 26.37 -4.88 13.97
CA LEU A 22 26.16 -6.02 13.07
C LEU A 22 26.51 -7.38 13.73
N GLY A 23 27.10 -7.38 14.93
CA GLY A 23 27.42 -8.58 15.69
C GLY A 23 26.23 -9.17 16.43
N VAL A 24 25.13 -8.42 16.56
CA VAL A 24 23.90 -8.89 17.24
C VAL A 24 22.94 -9.58 16.26
N GLN A 25 22.12 -10.49 16.80
CA GLN A 25 20.99 -11.04 16.07
C GLN A 25 19.88 -10.00 15.98
N GLY A 26 19.32 -9.82 14.79
CA GLY A 26 18.17 -8.98 14.56
C GLY A 26 16.84 -9.68 14.86
N GLU A 27 15.77 -8.93 14.65
CA GLU A 27 14.40 -9.43 14.74
C GLU A 27 13.90 -9.84 13.35
N GLU A 28 12.96 -10.79 13.30
CA GLU A 28 12.28 -11.12 12.06
C GLU A 28 11.56 -9.90 11.48
N PHE A 29 11.71 -9.71 10.19
CA PHE A 29 11.12 -8.59 9.46
C PHE A 29 10.31 -9.10 8.26
N PRO A 30 9.08 -9.57 8.48
CA PRO A 30 8.20 -10.01 7.39
C PRO A 30 7.79 -8.82 6.54
N HIS A 31 7.70 -9.02 5.21
CA HIS A 31 7.27 -8.03 4.25
C HIS A 31 5.73 -7.95 4.21
N PHE A 32 5.12 -7.49 5.29
CA PHE A 32 3.66 -7.43 5.45
C PHE A 32 2.99 -6.46 4.45
N TRP A 33 3.71 -5.46 3.94
CA TRP A 33 3.23 -4.52 2.92
C TRP A 33 3.07 -5.16 1.53
N GLU A 34 3.69 -6.30 1.28
CA GLU A 34 3.54 -7.08 0.06
C GLU A 34 2.28 -7.95 0.06
N HIS A 35 1.61 -8.05 1.21
CA HIS A 35 0.45 -8.93 1.35
C HIS A 35 -0.65 -8.54 0.36
N THR A 36 -1.02 -7.27 0.30
CA THR A 36 -2.13 -6.78 -0.52
C THR A 36 -1.82 -5.38 -1.05
N VAL A 37 -2.33 -5.06 -2.22
CA VAL A 37 -2.37 -3.70 -2.77
C VAL A 37 -3.80 -3.36 -3.21
N GLY A 38 -4.18 -2.09 -3.09
CA GLY A 38 -5.49 -1.59 -3.52
C GLY A 38 -5.57 -1.31 -5.02
N SER A 39 -6.76 -1.39 -5.54
CA SER A 39 -7.17 -0.90 -6.85
C SER A 39 -8.56 -0.26 -6.74
N GLY A 40 -8.97 0.50 -7.74
CA GLY A 40 -10.30 1.10 -7.79
C GLY A 40 -11.40 0.07 -8.13
N HIS A 41 -12.17 0.33 -9.19
CA HIS A 41 -13.31 -0.50 -9.59
C HIS A 41 -12.91 -1.82 -10.26
N ALA A 42 -13.64 -2.89 -9.98
CA ALA A 42 -13.36 -4.25 -10.46
C ALA A 42 -13.26 -4.35 -11.99
N THR A 43 -14.14 -3.67 -12.74
CA THR A 43 -14.14 -3.68 -14.21
C THR A 43 -12.85 -3.17 -14.83
N LEU A 44 -12.07 -2.33 -14.12
CA LEU A 44 -10.76 -1.89 -14.59
C LEU A 44 -9.79 -3.04 -14.76
N ALA A 45 -9.94 -4.11 -13.96
CA ALA A 45 -9.09 -5.29 -14.06
C ALA A 45 -9.31 -6.14 -15.32
N LEU A 46 -10.37 -5.86 -16.08
CA LEU A 46 -10.60 -6.43 -17.43
C LEU A 46 -9.78 -5.72 -18.51
N ARG A 47 -9.18 -4.57 -18.23
CA ARG A 47 -8.39 -3.78 -19.19
C ARG A 47 -6.97 -4.37 -19.32
N ALA A 48 -6.49 -4.42 -20.56
CA ALA A 48 -5.15 -4.94 -20.85
C ALA A 48 -4.01 -4.09 -20.24
N ASP A 49 -4.18 -2.77 -20.17
CA ASP A 49 -3.21 -1.86 -19.57
C ASP A 49 -3.16 -2.00 -18.05
N TRP A 50 -4.30 -2.18 -17.37
CA TRP A 50 -4.35 -2.50 -15.95
C TRP A 50 -3.63 -3.81 -15.66
N GLN A 51 -3.90 -4.86 -16.45
CA GLN A 51 -3.26 -6.18 -16.30
C GLN A 51 -1.73 -6.11 -16.50
N ALA A 52 -1.28 -5.34 -17.48
CA ALA A 52 0.15 -5.13 -17.71
C ALA A 52 0.82 -4.40 -16.52
N GLN A 53 0.19 -3.37 -15.98
CA GLN A 53 0.69 -2.66 -14.81
C GLN A 53 0.66 -3.51 -13.54
N MET A 54 -0.39 -4.33 -13.34
CA MET A 54 -0.50 -5.23 -12.19
C MET A 54 0.59 -6.30 -12.21
N ARG A 55 0.83 -6.94 -13.36
CA ARG A 55 1.94 -7.89 -13.52
C ARG A 55 3.27 -7.26 -13.13
N ARG A 56 3.53 -6.05 -13.64
CA ARG A 56 4.74 -5.32 -13.31
C ARG A 56 4.85 -5.00 -11.81
N ALA A 57 3.76 -4.57 -11.19
CA ALA A 57 3.72 -4.28 -9.76
C ALA A 57 3.96 -5.55 -8.92
N HIS A 58 3.40 -6.69 -9.33
CA HIS A 58 3.68 -7.98 -8.71
C HIS A 58 5.16 -8.36 -8.83
N ASP A 59 5.72 -8.31 -10.04
CA ASP A 59 7.09 -8.75 -10.33
C ASP A 59 8.15 -7.86 -9.66
N GLU A 60 7.93 -6.52 -9.60
CA GLU A 60 8.92 -5.55 -9.11
C GLU A 60 8.72 -5.17 -7.64
N LEU A 61 7.52 -5.31 -7.08
CA LEU A 61 7.17 -4.85 -5.72
C LEU A 61 6.72 -5.98 -4.78
N GLY A 62 6.56 -7.21 -5.30
CA GLY A 62 6.24 -8.40 -4.50
C GLY A 62 4.79 -8.49 -4.01
N PHE A 63 3.86 -7.69 -4.52
CA PHE A 63 2.45 -7.75 -4.09
C PHE A 63 1.83 -9.12 -4.40
N ARG A 64 1.14 -9.70 -3.41
CA ARG A 64 0.60 -11.07 -3.49
C ARG A 64 -0.90 -11.13 -3.67
N HIS A 65 -1.62 -10.11 -3.20
CA HIS A 65 -3.08 -9.99 -3.35
C HIS A 65 -3.42 -8.61 -3.90
N VAL A 66 -4.60 -8.52 -4.52
CA VAL A 66 -5.21 -7.23 -4.89
C VAL A 66 -6.63 -7.16 -4.37
N ARG A 67 -7.00 -5.99 -3.84
CA ARG A 67 -8.36 -5.64 -3.39
C ARG A 67 -8.91 -4.54 -4.30
N PHE A 68 -10.17 -4.64 -4.67
CA PHE A 68 -10.88 -3.65 -5.48
C PHE A 68 -12.38 -3.61 -5.15
N HIS A 69 -13.00 -2.48 -5.40
CA HIS A 69 -14.42 -2.27 -5.18
C HIS A 69 -15.30 -2.87 -6.27
N GLY A 70 -16.57 -3.12 -5.93
CA GLY A 70 -17.63 -3.28 -6.92
C GLY A 70 -17.61 -4.58 -7.71
N LEU A 71 -17.12 -5.66 -7.11
CA LEU A 71 -17.14 -6.99 -7.75
C LEU A 71 -18.56 -7.46 -8.06
N LEU A 72 -19.55 -6.97 -7.31
CA LEU A 72 -20.97 -7.34 -7.46
C LEU A 72 -21.78 -6.26 -8.18
N ASP A 73 -21.16 -5.18 -8.65
CA ASP A 73 -21.83 -4.11 -9.38
C ASP A 73 -22.43 -4.60 -10.70
N ASP A 74 -23.45 -3.90 -11.18
CA ASP A 74 -24.20 -4.29 -12.38
C ASP A 74 -23.32 -4.41 -13.64
N ASP A 75 -22.27 -3.61 -13.76
CA ASP A 75 -21.34 -3.64 -14.90
C ASP A 75 -20.36 -4.82 -14.85
N MET A 76 -20.21 -5.46 -13.69
CA MET A 76 -19.57 -6.78 -13.59
C MET A 76 -20.48 -7.92 -14.04
N GLY A 77 -21.79 -7.69 -14.06
CA GLY A 77 -22.79 -8.64 -14.55
C GLY A 77 -22.94 -9.89 -13.68
N THR A 78 -22.55 -9.83 -12.40
CA THR A 78 -22.62 -10.98 -11.48
C THR A 78 -24.05 -11.44 -11.18
N LEU A 79 -24.98 -10.49 -11.19
CA LEU A 79 -26.42 -10.74 -11.08
C LEU A 79 -27.18 -9.83 -12.04
N ILE A 80 -27.86 -10.43 -12.99
CA ILE A 80 -28.60 -9.73 -14.05
C ILE A 80 -30.08 -10.02 -13.87
N ASP A 81 -30.91 -8.99 -14.00
CA ASP A 81 -32.37 -9.15 -14.10
C ASP A 81 -32.72 -9.61 -15.51
N GLN A 82 -33.29 -10.81 -15.64
CA GLN A 82 -33.82 -11.33 -16.88
C GLN A 82 -35.31 -11.64 -16.71
N ASP A 83 -36.17 -10.75 -17.16
CA ASP A 83 -37.64 -10.90 -17.07
C ASP A 83 -38.11 -11.19 -15.63
N ASP A 84 -37.69 -10.34 -14.69
CA ASP A 84 -37.94 -10.45 -13.23
C ASP A 84 -37.35 -11.71 -12.57
N LYS A 85 -36.38 -12.36 -13.22
CA LYS A 85 -35.68 -13.53 -12.68
C LYS A 85 -34.18 -13.28 -12.55
N PRO A 86 -33.56 -13.74 -11.45
CA PRO A 86 -32.13 -13.62 -11.26
C PRO A 86 -31.36 -14.54 -12.22
N LEU A 87 -30.54 -13.95 -13.07
CA LEU A 87 -29.52 -14.65 -13.86
C LEU A 87 -28.16 -14.40 -13.24
N TYR A 88 -27.49 -15.44 -12.78
CA TYR A 88 -26.13 -15.37 -12.22
C TYR A 88 -25.11 -15.60 -13.35
N SER A 89 -24.14 -14.67 -13.45
CA SER A 89 -23.07 -14.76 -14.45
C SER A 89 -21.74 -14.29 -13.82
N PHE A 90 -20.78 -15.20 -13.72
CA PHE A 90 -19.51 -14.95 -13.06
C PHE A 90 -18.32 -14.82 -14.02
N PHE A 91 -18.58 -14.77 -15.35
CA PHE A 91 -17.53 -14.75 -16.36
C PHE A 91 -16.56 -13.58 -16.25
N ASN A 92 -17.02 -12.37 -15.89
CA ASN A 92 -16.15 -11.22 -15.72
C ASN A 92 -15.27 -11.37 -14.48
N ALA A 93 -15.83 -11.86 -13.36
CA ALA A 93 -15.06 -12.17 -12.16
C ALA A 93 -14.02 -13.27 -12.43
N ASP A 94 -14.41 -14.33 -13.18
CA ASP A 94 -13.50 -15.38 -13.60
C ASP A 94 -12.33 -14.85 -14.43
N GLN A 95 -12.60 -13.97 -15.41
CA GLN A 95 -11.54 -13.38 -16.24
C GLN A 95 -10.51 -12.61 -15.40
N ILE A 96 -10.97 -11.90 -14.38
CA ILE A 96 -10.08 -11.17 -13.47
C ILE A 96 -9.26 -12.16 -12.62
N PHE A 97 -9.91 -13.16 -12.03
CA PHE A 97 -9.24 -14.10 -11.13
C PHE A 97 -8.36 -15.09 -11.88
N ASP A 98 -8.74 -15.52 -13.09
CA ASP A 98 -7.87 -16.30 -13.98
C ASP A 98 -6.57 -15.52 -14.28
N PHE A 99 -6.69 -14.20 -14.58
CA PHE A 99 -5.52 -13.36 -14.79
C PHE A 99 -4.65 -13.30 -13.53
N LEU A 100 -5.23 -13.00 -12.36
CA LEU A 100 -4.48 -12.88 -11.11
C LEU A 100 -3.72 -14.16 -10.78
N LEU A 101 -4.41 -15.31 -10.84
CA LEU A 101 -3.79 -16.61 -10.58
C LEU A 101 -2.70 -16.95 -11.61
N SER A 102 -2.88 -16.53 -12.87
CA SER A 102 -1.88 -16.76 -13.94
C SER A 102 -0.55 -16.05 -13.70
N ILE A 103 -0.55 -14.99 -12.88
CA ILE A 103 0.65 -14.25 -12.50
C ILE A 103 1.14 -14.56 -11.07
N GLY A 104 0.49 -15.52 -10.37
CA GLY A 104 0.85 -15.88 -9.00
C GLY A 104 0.23 -15.01 -7.91
N MET A 105 -0.68 -14.11 -8.26
CA MET A 105 -1.44 -13.28 -7.31
C MET A 105 -2.79 -13.91 -6.96
N ARG A 106 -3.38 -13.46 -5.87
CA ARG A 106 -4.70 -13.86 -5.39
C ARG A 106 -5.61 -12.66 -5.16
N PRO A 107 -6.93 -12.82 -5.23
CA PRO A 107 -7.84 -11.78 -4.80
C PRO A 107 -7.87 -11.67 -3.27
N PHE A 108 -7.92 -10.44 -2.75
CA PHE A 108 -8.50 -10.11 -1.46
C PHE A 108 -9.90 -9.61 -1.75
N VAL A 109 -10.87 -10.52 -1.62
CA VAL A 109 -12.22 -10.34 -2.18
C VAL A 109 -13.02 -9.38 -1.33
N GLU A 110 -13.27 -8.17 -1.80
CA GLU A 110 -14.26 -7.26 -1.22
C GLU A 110 -15.63 -7.56 -1.81
N LEU A 111 -16.56 -7.95 -0.97
CA LEU A 111 -17.94 -8.28 -1.39
C LEU A 111 -18.80 -7.02 -1.37
N SER A 112 -18.67 -6.22 -2.42
CA SER A 112 -19.37 -4.95 -2.69
C SER A 112 -19.66 -4.80 -4.18
N PHE A 113 -20.55 -3.93 -4.59
CA PHE A 113 -21.62 -3.32 -3.83
C PHE A 113 -22.94 -4.10 -4.09
N THR A 114 -24.12 -3.52 -3.79
CA THR A 114 -25.36 -4.26 -3.99
C THR A 114 -25.80 -4.23 -5.46
N PRO A 115 -25.97 -5.36 -6.16
CA PRO A 115 -26.59 -5.35 -7.49
C PRO A 115 -27.95 -4.64 -7.47
N THR A 116 -28.24 -3.82 -8.47
CA THR A 116 -29.50 -3.03 -8.53
C THR A 116 -30.74 -3.92 -8.33
N MET A 117 -30.73 -5.14 -8.85
CA MET A 117 -31.81 -6.10 -8.68
C MET A 117 -32.10 -6.42 -7.20
N LEU A 118 -31.10 -6.42 -6.32
CA LEU A 118 -31.22 -6.67 -4.88
C LEU A 118 -31.34 -5.42 -4.03
N SER A 119 -31.17 -4.26 -4.61
CA SER A 119 -31.10 -2.99 -3.91
C SER A 119 -32.42 -2.61 -3.22
N SER A 120 -32.33 -2.10 -1.99
CA SER A 120 -33.46 -1.54 -1.26
C SER A 120 -33.79 -0.10 -1.63
N SER A 121 -32.85 0.61 -2.27
CA SER A 121 -33.03 2.00 -2.70
C SER A 121 -32.14 2.32 -3.91
N GLY A 122 -32.31 3.49 -4.50
CA GLY A 122 -31.47 3.98 -5.60
C GLY A 122 -30.22 4.77 -5.14
N LYS A 123 -29.75 4.57 -3.91
CA LYS A 123 -28.56 5.27 -3.41
C LYS A 123 -27.30 4.77 -4.11
N ILE A 124 -26.60 5.66 -4.77
CA ILE A 124 -25.41 5.35 -5.56
C ILE A 124 -24.22 6.20 -5.12
N VAL A 125 -23.02 5.66 -5.35
CA VAL A 125 -21.74 6.35 -5.18
C VAL A 125 -20.92 6.22 -6.47
N PHE A 126 -19.94 7.06 -6.62
CA PHE A 126 -19.01 7.10 -7.73
C PHE A 126 -19.64 7.34 -9.12
N ARG A 127 -18.81 7.59 -10.11
CA ARG A 127 -19.25 7.83 -11.49
C ARG A 127 -19.84 6.59 -12.15
N TYR A 128 -19.34 5.41 -11.81
CA TYR A 128 -19.85 4.12 -12.30
C TYR A 128 -21.14 3.68 -11.62
N ARG A 129 -21.69 4.53 -10.71
CA ARG A 129 -23.04 4.40 -10.15
C ARG A 129 -23.23 3.13 -9.30
N ALA A 130 -22.20 2.72 -8.55
CA ALA A 130 -22.31 1.62 -7.60
C ALA A 130 -23.48 1.84 -6.64
N ASN A 131 -24.33 0.84 -6.46
CA ASN A 131 -25.45 0.93 -5.54
C ASN A 131 -25.03 0.54 -4.12
N VAL A 132 -25.06 1.50 -3.21
CA VAL A 132 -24.57 1.36 -1.83
C VAL A 132 -25.69 1.16 -0.81
N SER A 133 -26.89 0.81 -1.25
CA SER A 133 -27.98 0.50 -0.33
C SER A 133 -27.92 -0.95 0.17
N ALA A 134 -28.47 -1.18 1.35
CA ALA A 134 -28.61 -2.54 1.86
C ALA A 134 -29.48 -3.41 0.91
N PRO A 135 -29.30 -4.72 0.89
CA PRO A 135 -30.19 -5.62 0.16
C PRO A 135 -31.63 -5.50 0.66
N LYS A 136 -32.59 -5.46 -0.25
CA LYS A 136 -34.03 -5.52 0.08
C LYS A 136 -34.45 -6.90 0.58
N ASP A 137 -33.70 -7.93 0.19
CA ASP A 137 -33.91 -9.33 0.55
C ASP A 137 -32.55 -9.97 0.87
N TYR A 138 -32.30 -10.24 2.14
CA TYR A 138 -31.03 -10.80 2.61
C TYR A 138 -30.87 -12.28 2.30
N ASP A 139 -31.95 -13.03 2.05
CA ASP A 139 -31.88 -14.43 1.64
C ASP A 139 -31.44 -14.54 0.17
N GLN A 140 -31.91 -13.62 -0.68
CA GLN A 140 -31.38 -13.50 -2.06
C GLN A 140 -29.94 -13.04 -2.09
N TRP A 141 -29.53 -12.11 -1.22
CA TRP A 141 -28.14 -11.72 -1.05
C TRP A 141 -27.28 -12.92 -0.64
N SER A 142 -27.69 -13.69 0.39
CA SER A 142 -26.97 -14.90 0.81
C SER A 142 -26.89 -15.93 -0.32
N THR A 143 -27.94 -16.04 -1.15
CA THR A 143 -27.94 -16.93 -2.31
C THR A 143 -26.91 -16.51 -3.36
N LEU A 144 -26.82 -15.20 -3.65
CA LEU A 144 -25.78 -14.67 -4.56
C LEU A 144 -24.38 -15.00 -4.03
N ILE A 145 -24.10 -14.68 -2.77
CA ILE A 145 -22.79 -14.89 -2.14
C ILE A 145 -22.44 -16.40 -2.14
N SER A 146 -23.34 -17.26 -1.68
CA SER A 146 -23.05 -18.70 -1.63
C SER A 146 -22.83 -19.31 -3.01
N LYS A 147 -23.61 -18.90 -4.03
CA LYS A 147 -23.42 -19.34 -5.42
C LYS A 147 -22.07 -18.88 -5.98
N LEU A 148 -21.70 -17.63 -5.76
CA LEU A 148 -20.44 -17.06 -6.22
C LEU A 148 -19.24 -17.79 -5.60
N VAL A 149 -19.25 -17.97 -4.29
CA VAL A 149 -18.16 -18.65 -3.56
C VAL A 149 -18.10 -20.15 -3.94
N ALA A 150 -19.23 -20.82 -4.05
CA ALA A 150 -19.28 -22.22 -4.50
C ALA A 150 -18.74 -22.36 -5.93
N HIS A 151 -19.10 -21.44 -6.84
CA HIS A 151 -18.55 -21.40 -8.19
C HIS A 151 -17.01 -21.30 -8.21
N TRP A 152 -16.43 -20.44 -7.38
CA TRP A 152 -14.98 -20.33 -7.30
C TRP A 152 -14.32 -21.58 -6.70
N VAL A 153 -14.96 -22.22 -5.71
CA VAL A 153 -14.48 -23.50 -5.18
C VAL A 153 -14.51 -24.59 -6.26
N ASP A 154 -15.59 -24.65 -7.05
CA ASP A 154 -15.71 -25.61 -8.15
C ASP A 154 -14.70 -25.34 -9.27
N ARG A 155 -14.41 -24.05 -9.56
CA ARG A 155 -13.51 -23.64 -10.64
C ARG A 155 -12.03 -23.77 -10.27
N TYR A 156 -11.65 -23.30 -9.10
CA TYR A 156 -10.25 -23.17 -8.70
C TYR A 156 -9.79 -24.22 -7.70
N GLY A 157 -10.71 -24.95 -7.13
CA GLY A 157 -10.43 -25.92 -6.08
C GLY A 157 -10.43 -25.30 -4.66
N LEU A 158 -10.85 -26.11 -3.71
CA LEU A 158 -11.04 -25.68 -2.33
C LEU A 158 -9.72 -25.21 -1.67
N ASP A 159 -8.60 -25.89 -1.94
CA ASP A 159 -7.30 -25.55 -1.37
C ASP A 159 -6.78 -24.20 -1.83
N GLU A 160 -7.10 -23.78 -3.06
CA GLU A 160 -6.78 -22.44 -3.55
C GLU A 160 -7.68 -21.39 -2.90
N VAL A 161 -9.00 -21.60 -2.92
CA VAL A 161 -9.95 -20.60 -2.40
C VAL A 161 -9.83 -20.39 -0.88
N ARG A 162 -9.38 -21.38 -0.13
CA ARG A 162 -9.03 -21.24 1.31
C ARG A 162 -7.85 -20.30 1.58
N GLN A 163 -7.06 -19.97 0.57
CA GLN A 163 -5.99 -18.99 0.70
C GLN A 163 -6.49 -17.55 0.52
N TRP A 164 -7.68 -17.37 -0.07
CA TRP A 164 -8.28 -16.06 -0.28
C TRP A 164 -8.85 -15.47 1.01
N PHE A 165 -9.10 -14.16 0.99
CA PHE A 165 -9.75 -13.42 2.07
C PHE A 165 -11.06 -12.85 1.54
N PHE A 166 -12.12 -12.97 2.34
CA PHE A 166 -13.44 -12.44 2.00
C PHE A 166 -13.77 -11.31 2.96
N GLU A 167 -13.66 -10.09 2.49
CA GLU A 167 -14.00 -8.88 3.22
C GLU A 167 -15.44 -8.47 2.90
N VAL A 168 -16.19 -8.13 3.93
CA VAL A 168 -17.60 -7.78 3.74
C VAL A 168 -17.74 -6.27 3.66
N TRP A 169 -18.07 -5.76 2.45
CA TRP A 169 -18.33 -4.36 2.17
C TRP A 169 -17.10 -3.46 2.16
N ASN A 170 -17.34 -2.12 1.98
CA ASN A 170 -16.38 -1.04 2.05
C ASN A 170 -16.93 0.14 2.86
N GLU A 171 -16.21 0.57 3.88
CA GLU A 171 -16.45 1.78 4.69
C GLU A 171 -17.92 1.98 5.12
N PRO A 172 -18.57 0.96 5.72
CA PRO A 172 -19.99 1.01 6.04
C PRO A 172 -20.34 2.08 7.09
N ASN A 173 -19.34 2.63 7.79
CA ASN A 173 -19.52 3.71 8.76
C ASN A 173 -19.69 5.09 8.10
N LEU A 174 -19.39 5.21 6.81
CA LEU A 174 -19.60 6.45 6.05
C LEU A 174 -20.97 6.41 5.34
N GLU A 175 -21.74 7.50 5.46
CA GLU A 175 -23.01 7.63 4.73
C GLU A 175 -22.82 7.55 3.22
N ALA A 176 -21.63 7.87 2.70
CA ALA A 176 -21.30 7.72 1.28
C ALA A 176 -21.44 6.28 0.79
N PHE A 177 -21.11 5.30 1.64
CA PHE A 177 -21.06 3.87 1.30
C PHE A 177 -22.15 3.03 1.97
N GLY A 178 -23.18 3.64 2.52
CA GLY A 178 -24.26 2.90 3.15
C GLY A 178 -25.19 3.78 3.97
N SER A 179 -25.72 3.24 5.06
CA SER A 179 -26.55 4.00 6.01
C SER A 179 -25.71 4.74 7.05
N GLY A 180 -24.42 4.42 7.19
CA GLY A 180 -23.58 4.89 8.28
C GLY A 180 -23.91 4.27 9.65
N LYS A 181 -24.73 3.20 9.70
CA LYS A 181 -25.22 2.60 10.94
C LYS A 181 -24.66 1.20 11.15
N GLN A 182 -24.21 0.93 12.38
CA GLN A 182 -23.64 -0.37 12.76
C GLN A 182 -24.63 -1.52 12.58
N GLU A 183 -25.88 -1.34 13.00
CA GLU A 183 -26.89 -2.40 12.95
C GLU A 183 -27.17 -2.89 11.52
N ASP A 184 -27.15 -2.00 10.54
CA ASP A 184 -27.36 -2.35 9.13
C ASP A 184 -26.16 -3.14 8.59
N TYR A 185 -24.94 -2.69 8.90
CA TYR A 185 -23.74 -3.40 8.50
C TYR A 185 -23.61 -4.75 9.21
N PHE A 186 -23.82 -4.82 10.50
CA PHE A 186 -23.73 -6.08 11.26
C PHE A 186 -24.72 -7.12 10.77
N LYS A 187 -25.92 -6.69 10.37
CA LYS A 187 -26.88 -7.57 9.72
C LYS A 187 -26.35 -8.09 8.38
N LEU A 188 -25.82 -7.20 7.53
CA LEU A 188 -25.22 -7.58 6.24
C LEU A 188 -24.08 -8.58 6.44
N TYR A 189 -23.19 -8.28 7.38
CA TYR A 189 -22.07 -9.16 7.74
C TYR A 189 -22.54 -10.55 8.16
N ALA A 190 -23.53 -10.62 9.02
CA ALA A 190 -24.06 -11.89 9.54
C ALA A 190 -24.58 -12.81 8.41
N TYR A 191 -25.34 -12.25 7.46
CA TYR A 191 -25.85 -13.00 6.31
C TYR A 191 -24.73 -13.42 5.37
N THR A 192 -23.80 -12.52 5.07
CA THR A 192 -22.66 -12.77 4.19
C THR A 192 -21.71 -13.83 4.76
N ALA A 193 -21.34 -13.69 6.04
CA ALA A 193 -20.43 -14.62 6.70
C ALA A 193 -21.02 -16.05 6.79
N ARG A 194 -22.31 -16.17 7.10
CA ARG A 194 -23.01 -17.47 7.10
C ARG A 194 -23.05 -18.08 5.69
N ALA A 195 -23.32 -17.27 4.67
CA ALA A 195 -23.32 -17.73 3.26
C ALA A 195 -21.95 -18.29 2.85
N ILE A 196 -20.85 -17.61 3.16
CA ILE A 196 -19.49 -18.06 2.88
C ILE A 196 -19.19 -19.36 3.65
N LYS A 197 -19.46 -19.39 4.96
CA LYS A 197 -19.19 -20.56 5.81
C LYS A 197 -20.08 -21.76 5.48
N SER A 198 -21.22 -21.56 4.82
CA SER A 198 -22.05 -22.66 4.34
C SER A 198 -21.41 -23.43 3.17
N VAL A 199 -20.52 -22.78 2.42
CA VAL A 199 -19.74 -23.43 1.35
C VAL A 199 -18.58 -24.22 1.93
N ASP A 200 -17.75 -23.57 2.77
CA ASP A 200 -16.71 -24.27 3.55
C ASP A 200 -16.35 -23.47 4.79
N THR A 201 -16.25 -24.15 5.93
CA THR A 201 -16.02 -23.54 7.25
C THR A 201 -14.63 -22.95 7.43
N HIS A 202 -13.65 -23.31 6.57
CA HIS A 202 -12.27 -22.82 6.61
C HIS A 202 -12.02 -21.60 5.72
N LEU A 203 -13.01 -21.16 4.92
CA LEU A 203 -12.89 -19.92 4.17
C LEU A 203 -12.80 -18.73 5.13
N LYS A 204 -11.87 -17.81 4.86
CA LYS A 204 -11.58 -16.69 5.77
C LYS A 204 -12.54 -15.53 5.48
N VAL A 205 -13.36 -15.14 6.46
CA VAL A 205 -14.25 -13.98 6.35
C VAL A 205 -13.97 -12.97 7.47
N GLY A 206 -13.94 -11.68 7.13
CA GLY A 206 -13.66 -10.61 8.07
C GLY A 206 -14.22 -9.25 7.66
N GLY A 207 -13.92 -8.28 8.47
CA GLY A 207 -14.35 -6.89 8.43
C GLY A 207 -13.84 -6.15 9.68
N PRO A 208 -14.40 -4.97 10.04
CA PRO A 208 -15.57 -4.32 9.43
C PRO A 208 -15.27 -3.46 8.19
N ALA A 209 -14.02 -3.36 7.74
CA ALA A 209 -13.58 -2.54 6.60
C ALA A 209 -14.00 -1.07 6.71
N THR A 210 -13.95 -0.52 7.92
CA THR A 210 -14.40 0.83 8.24
C THR A 210 -13.32 1.87 8.03
N ALA A 211 -13.72 3.08 7.66
CA ALA A 211 -12.85 4.25 7.72
C ALA A 211 -12.50 4.58 9.17
N ASP A 212 -11.32 5.18 9.39
CA ASP A 212 -10.85 5.74 10.65
C ASP A 212 -10.83 4.76 11.84
N ASN A 213 -10.53 3.48 11.58
CA ASN A 213 -10.49 2.42 12.60
C ASN A 213 -11.80 2.28 13.41
N ALA A 214 -12.92 2.72 12.84
CA ALA A 214 -14.19 2.71 13.55
C ALA A 214 -14.73 1.27 13.73
N TRP A 215 -15.53 1.07 14.76
CA TRP A 215 -16.33 -0.13 15.03
C TRP A 215 -15.58 -1.44 15.26
N ILE A 216 -14.28 -1.46 15.43
CA ILE A 216 -13.49 -2.71 15.57
C ILE A 216 -13.94 -3.47 16.82
N ASP A 217 -14.02 -2.80 17.98
CA ASP A 217 -14.44 -3.43 19.24
C ASP A 217 -15.88 -3.92 19.18
N GLU A 218 -16.78 -3.10 18.66
CA GLU A 218 -18.21 -3.42 18.54
C GLU A 218 -18.45 -4.56 17.55
N PHE A 219 -17.72 -4.59 16.44
CA PHE A 219 -17.76 -5.68 15.46
C PHE A 219 -17.34 -7.00 16.07
N ILE A 220 -16.23 -7.02 16.79
CA ILE A 220 -15.72 -8.23 17.46
C ILE A 220 -16.73 -8.70 18.52
N ALA A 221 -17.26 -7.77 19.32
CA ALA A 221 -18.24 -8.09 20.33
C ALA A 221 -19.54 -8.66 19.72
N TYR A 222 -20.03 -8.04 18.64
CA TYR A 222 -21.20 -8.52 17.90
C TYR A 222 -21.00 -9.93 17.35
N CYS A 223 -19.86 -10.19 16.70
CA CYS A 223 -19.54 -11.51 16.18
C CYS A 223 -19.50 -12.57 17.30
N GLY A 224 -18.85 -12.26 18.42
CA GLY A 224 -18.81 -13.16 19.58
C GLY A 224 -20.17 -13.48 20.18
N GLN A 225 -21.03 -12.47 20.35
CA GLN A 225 -22.38 -12.61 20.90
C GLN A 225 -23.32 -13.43 20.00
N ASN A 226 -23.12 -13.37 18.68
CA ASN A 226 -23.98 -14.02 17.69
C ASN A 226 -23.39 -15.31 17.08
N GLY A 227 -22.26 -15.79 17.60
CA GLY A 227 -21.59 -17.00 17.11
C GLY A 227 -21.17 -16.87 15.65
N LEU A 228 -20.78 -15.67 15.22
CA LEU A 228 -20.33 -15.39 13.87
C LEU A 228 -18.80 -15.47 13.79
N PRO A 229 -18.24 -15.92 12.64
CA PRO A 229 -16.81 -15.86 12.41
C PRO A 229 -16.35 -14.41 12.30
N ALA A 230 -15.14 -14.12 12.75
CA ALA A 230 -14.34 -12.95 12.45
C ALA A 230 -12.90 -13.46 12.34
N ASP A 231 -12.58 -14.07 11.20
CA ASP A 231 -11.29 -14.75 11.00
C ASP A 231 -10.14 -13.74 10.90
N PHE A 232 -10.45 -12.51 10.53
CA PHE A 232 -9.55 -11.37 10.55
C PHE A 232 -10.32 -10.07 10.80
N VAL A 233 -9.58 -9.03 11.19
CA VAL A 233 -10.07 -7.66 11.26
C VAL A 233 -9.49 -6.88 10.09
N SER A 234 -10.33 -6.10 9.40
CA SER A 234 -9.89 -5.13 8.39
C SER A 234 -10.41 -3.73 8.69
N THR A 235 -9.61 -2.73 8.32
CA THR A 235 -9.94 -1.32 8.54
C THR A 235 -9.14 -0.43 7.60
N HIS A 236 -9.50 0.85 7.53
CA HIS A 236 -8.81 1.88 6.77
C HIS A 236 -8.39 3.03 7.69
N HIS A 237 -7.31 3.71 7.33
CA HIS A 237 -6.97 4.99 7.93
C HIS A 237 -6.10 5.82 7.00
N TYR A 238 -6.49 7.08 6.83
CA TYR A 238 -5.73 8.10 6.11
C TYR A 238 -5.29 9.19 7.10
N PRO A 239 -4.17 9.87 6.88
CA PRO A 239 -3.68 10.88 7.82
C PRO A 239 -4.48 12.20 7.79
N THR A 240 -5.48 12.32 6.93
CA THR A 240 -6.37 13.48 6.78
C THR A 240 -7.71 13.08 6.18
N ASP A 241 -8.77 13.82 6.51
CA ASP A 241 -10.13 13.69 5.98
C ASP A 241 -10.37 14.52 4.71
N ALA A 242 -9.33 15.07 4.08
CA ALA A 242 -9.46 15.83 2.85
C ALA A 242 -9.81 14.93 1.66
N PHE A 243 -11.00 15.10 1.10
CA PHE A 243 -11.50 14.29 -0.02
C PHE A 243 -11.41 15.02 -1.39
N GLY A 244 -10.68 16.14 -1.47
CA GLY A 244 -10.52 16.90 -2.70
C GLY A 244 -11.75 17.72 -3.10
N GLN A 245 -12.62 18.05 -2.16
CA GLN A 245 -13.74 18.95 -2.41
C GLN A 245 -13.27 20.40 -2.60
N PRO A 246 -14.03 21.25 -3.32
CA PRO A 246 -13.71 22.67 -3.42
C PRO A 246 -13.56 23.32 -2.03
N GLY A 247 -12.40 23.87 -1.77
CA GLY A 247 -12.05 24.48 -0.48
C GLY A 247 -11.25 23.61 0.47
N ASP A 248 -11.05 22.33 0.17
CA ASP A 248 -10.14 21.46 0.92
C ASP A 248 -8.69 21.95 0.75
N ASP A 249 -8.00 22.06 1.88
CA ASP A 249 -6.56 22.31 1.94
C ASP A 249 -5.87 21.12 2.59
N THR A 250 -5.55 20.13 1.76
CA THR A 250 -4.93 18.86 2.18
C THR A 250 -3.62 19.08 2.94
N GLU A 251 -2.77 20.02 2.47
CA GLU A 251 -1.51 20.32 3.16
C GLU A 251 -1.75 20.92 4.54
N ALA A 252 -2.73 21.84 4.67
CA ALA A 252 -3.08 22.42 5.96
C ALA A 252 -3.64 21.39 6.93
N GLN A 253 -4.39 20.41 6.45
CA GLN A 253 -4.91 19.31 7.28
C GLN A 253 -3.76 18.39 7.70
N LEU A 254 -2.95 17.92 6.76
CA LEU A 254 -1.77 17.09 7.03
C LEU A 254 -0.80 17.75 8.01
N SER A 255 -0.61 19.07 7.93
CA SER A 255 0.30 19.80 8.81
C SER A 255 -0.10 19.74 10.29
N LYS A 256 -1.35 19.38 10.59
CA LYS A 256 -1.85 19.21 11.97
C LYS A 256 -1.65 17.80 12.52
N SER A 257 -1.29 16.85 11.67
CA SER A 257 -1.02 15.45 12.05
C SER A 257 0.34 15.31 12.75
N THR A 258 0.66 14.12 13.23
CA THR A 258 2.01 13.76 13.70
C THR A 258 2.80 13.07 12.61
N ARG A 259 4.13 13.10 12.67
CA ARG A 259 5.01 12.38 11.72
C ARG A 259 4.77 10.88 11.70
N SER A 260 4.16 10.32 12.73
CA SER A 260 3.93 8.88 12.90
C SER A 260 2.44 8.56 13.04
N VAL A 261 1.55 9.39 12.48
CA VAL A 261 0.10 9.27 12.63
C VAL A 261 -0.40 7.87 12.33
N LEU A 262 -0.01 7.28 11.20
CA LEU A 262 -0.49 5.94 10.83
C LEU A 262 0.06 4.82 11.74
N ARG A 263 1.26 4.97 12.33
CA ARG A 263 1.73 4.05 13.37
C ARG A 263 0.87 4.14 14.64
N GLU A 264 0.54 5.35 15.06
CA GLU A 264 -0.25 5.60 16.28
C GLU A 264 -1.65 5.01 16.12
N GLU A 265 -2.25 5.20 14.96
CA GLU A 265 -3.55 4.64 14.61
C GLU A 265 -3.50 3.10 14.48
N ALA A 266 -2.47 2.56 13.84
CA ALA A 266 -2.27 1.12 13.76
C ALA A 266 -2.07 0.46 15.14
N ARG A 267 -1.43 1.15 16.09
CA ARG A 267 -1.32 0.68 17.48
C ARG A 267 -2.69 0.66 18.18
N THR A 268 -3.53 1.64 17.89
CA THR A 268 -4.90 1.68 18.44
C THR A 268 -5.73 0.54 17.88
N ALA A 269 -5.78 0.37 16.56
CA ALA A 269 -6.47 -0.72 15.91
C ALA A 269 -5.94 -2.11 16.34
N ARG A 270 -4.62 -2.25 16.54
CA ARG A 270 -4.02 -3.50 17.04
C ARG A 270 -4.52 -3.87 18.45
N ARG A 271 -4.63 -2.88 19.36
CA ARG A 271 -5.18 -3.11 20.69
C ARG A 271 -6.64 -3.57 20.63
N GLN A 272 -7.45 -2.96 19.76
CA GLN A 272 -8.84 -3.31 19.55
C GLN A 272 -9.01 -4.70 18.91
N ALA A 273 -8.21 -5.02 17.90
CA ALA A 273 -8.27 -6.33 17.24
C ALA A 273 -7.81 -7.50 18.13
N GLY A 274 -7.09 -7.23 19.24
CA GLY A 274 -6.55 -8.25 20.15
C GLY A 274 -5.59 -9.20 19.42
N ASP A 275 -5.79 -10.52 19.50
CA ASP A 275 -4.93 -11.52 18.85
C ASP A 275 -5.35 -11.84 17.40
N ARG A 276 -6.41 -11.21 16.88
CA ARG A 276 -6.87 -11.47 15.51
C ARG A 276 -5.90 -10.88 14.49
N PRO A 277 -5.71 -11.53 13.32
CA PRO A 277 -5.00 -10.91 12.22
C PRO A 277 -5.64 -9.55 11.85
N LEU A 278 -4.81 -8.50 11.73
CA LEU A 278 -5.25 -7.14 11.41
C LEU A 278 -4.69 -6.74 10.04
N TYR A 279 -5.59 -6.35 9.15
CA TYR A 279 -5.27 -5.87 7.81
C TYR A 279 -5.77 -4.44 7.65
N TYR A 280 -4.86 -3.52 7.31
CA TYR A 280 -5.27 -2.27 6.71
C TYR A 280 -5.49 -2.52 5.24
N THR A 281 -6.75 -2.51 4.82
CA THR A 281 -7.13 -2.79 3.43
C THR A 281 -7.12 -1.54 2.56
N GLU A 282 -7.01 -0.36 3.20
CA GLU A 282 -6.65 0.90 2.55
C GLU A 282 -5.83 1.81 3.46
N TRP A 283 -4.81 2.46 2.88
CA TRP A 283 -4.09 3.62 3.40
C TRP A 283 -3.34 4.32 2.27
N CYS A 284 -3.10 5.61 2.41
CA CYS A 284 -2.29 6.40 1.50
C CYS A 284 -1.67 7.60 2.24
N THR A 285 -0.99 8.48 1.54
CA THR A 285 -0.42 9.72 2.10
C THR A 285 -1.49 10.76 2.41
N SER A 286 -2.63 10.70 1.76
CA SER A 286 -3.86 11.45 2.06
C SER A 286 -5.06 10.74 1.43
N SER A 287 -6.28 11.10 1.83
CA SER A 287 -7.54 10.62 1.23
C SER A 287 -7.98 11.43 0.00
N ASN A 288 -7.24 12.47 -0.38
CA ASN A 288 -7.57 13.31 -1.52
C ASN A 288 -7.17 12.64 -2.84
N PRO A 289 -8.12 12.27 -3.74
CA PRO A 289 -7.83 11.60 -5.00
C PRO A 289 -7.10 12.47 -6.03
N ARG A 290 -6.83 13.75 -5.70
CA ARG A 290 -6.10 14.72 -6.52
C ARG A 290 -5.06 15.50 -5.71
N ASP A 291 -4.42 14.86 -4.77
CA ASP A 291 -3.35 15.47 -3.99
C ASP A 291 -2.05 15.51 -4.80
N PRO A 292 -1.55 16.70 -5.17
CA PRO A 292 -0.31 16.82 -5.94
C PRO A 292 0.89 16.12 -5.29
N MET A 293 0.87 15.92 -3.97
CA MET A 293 1.93 15.24 -3.21
C MET A 293 2.02 13.74 -3.49
N HIS A 294 0.96 13.09 -4.00
CA HIS A 294 1.01 11.69 -4.44
C HIS A 294 2.02 11.47 -5.58
N ASP A 295 2.29 12.51 -6.36
CA ASP A 295 3.21 12.46 -7.50
C ASP A 295 4.63 12.94 -7.14
N GLU A 296 4.90 13.31 -5.87
CA GLU A 296 6.13 13.95 -5.42
C GLU A 296 6.99 13.01 -4.54
N PRO A 297 8.29 13.29 -4.36
CA PRO A 297 9.15 12.55 -3.44
C PRO A 297 8.63 12.47 -2.00
N TYR A 298 7.82 13.44 -1.56
CA TYR A 298 7.09 13.41 -0.29
C TYR A 298 6.40 12.05 -0.06
N ALA A 299 5.70 11.54 -1.08
CA ALA A 299 5.02 10.25 -0.97
C ALA A 299 5.98 9.11 -0.67
N ALA A 300 7.17 9.09 -1.29
CA ALA A 300 8.18 8.07 -1.03
C ALA A 300 8.71 8.12 0.41
N ALA A 301 9.03 9.31 0.90
CA ALA A 301 9.53 9.50 2.27
C ALA A 301 8.49 9.13 3.32
N PHE A 302 7.22 9.51 3.10
CA PHE A 302 6.08 9.12 3.93
C PHE A 302 5.89 7.60 3.97
N ILE A 303 5.87 6.94 2.78
CA ILE A 303 5.65 5.50 2.66
C ILE A 303 6.73 4.73 3.41
N VAL A 304 8.01 5.03 3.16
CA VAL A 304 9.12 4.35 3.82
C VAL A 304 8.99 4.45 5.34
N LYS A 305 8.78 5.65 5.87
CA LYS A 305 8.59 5.83 7.31
C LYS A 305 7.39 5.05 7.84
N THR A 306 6.25 5.17 7.19
CA THR A 306 5.00 4.53 7.62
C THR A 306 5.13 3.00 7.64
N VAL A 307 5.67 2.40 6.58
CA VAL A 307 5.86 0.94 6.50
C VAL A 307 6.84 0.46 7.57
N MET A 308 7.99 1.11 7.70
CA MET A 308 8.98 0.70 8.69
C MET A 308 8.47 0.82 10.14
N GLU A 309 7.60 1.77 10.42
CA GLU A 309 7.00 1.97 11.74
C GLU A 309 5.79 1.06 12.04
N ALA A 310 5.11 0.53 11.01
CA ALA A 310 3.96 -0.38 11.19
C ALA A 310 4.37 -1.82 11.51
N ARG A 311 5.66 -2.12 11.54
CA ARG A 311 6.20 -3.44 11.88
C ARG A 311 5.61 -3.99 13.18
N GLY A 312 5.14 -5.26 13.13
CA GLY A 312 4.56 -5.96 14.27
C GLY A 312 3.15 -5.51 14.67
N LEU A 313 2.59 -4.50 13.99
CA LEU A 313 1.25 -4.00 14.27
C LEU A 313 0.17 -4.62 13.37
N VAL A 314 0.53 -4.96 12.15
CA VAL A 314 -0.40 -5.44 11.11
C VAL A 314 0.14 -6.67 10.39
N GLN A 315 -0.74 -7.51 9.86
CA GLN A 315 -0.41 -8.66 9.02
C GLN A 315 -0.47 -8.35 7.52
N GLY A 316 -1.17 -7.30 7.15
CA GLY A 316 -1.21 -6.76 5.79
C GLY A 316 -1.47 -5.26 5.80
N TYR A 317 -0.86 -4.55 4.85
CA TYR A 317 -0.91 -3.10 4.80
C TYR A 317 -1.06 -2.65 3.35
N SER A 318 -2.31 -2.60 2.87
CA SER A 318 -2.67 -2.41 1.47
C SER A 318 -2.64 -0.93 1.08
N TYR A 319 -1.65 -0.53 0.30
CA TYR A 319 -1.58 0.83 -0.22
C TYR A 319 -2.68 1.10 -1.25
N TRP A 320 -3.36 2.22 -1.15
CA TRP A 320 -4.40 2.70 -2.05
C TRP A 320 -3.86 3.76 -2.99
N THR A 321 -3.57 3.46 -4.28
CA THR A 321 -3.68 2.25 -5.08
C THR A 321 -2.41 1.96 -5.88
N PHE A 322 -2.35 0.83 -6.65
CA PHE A 322 -1.15 0.53 -7.45
C PHE A 322 -1.06 1.34 -8.76
N SER A 323 -2.17 1.88 -9.27
CA SER A 323 -2.24 2.53 -10.58
C SER A 323 -3.22 3.68 -10.60
N ASP A 324 -2.91 4.71 -11.41
CA ASP A 324 -3.83 5.79 -11.77
C ASP A 324 -4.85 5.39 -12.85
N ILE A 325 -4.89 4.13 -13.27
CA ILE A 325 -6.06 3.57 -13.94
C ILE A 325 -7.14 3.42 -12.87
N PHE A 326 -7.90 4.49 -12.66
CA PHE A 326 -8.75 4.68 -11.49
C PHE A 326 -9.94 5.57 -11.84
N GLU A 327 -11.16 5.15 -11.53
CA GLU A 327 -12.40 5.76 -11.98
C GLU A 327 -13.46 5.76 -10.87
N GLU A 328 -13.29 6.56 -9.84
CA GLU A 328 -14.30 6.76 -8.79
C GLU A 328 -15.06 8.07 -9.01
N ASN A 329 -14.62 9.13 -8.34
CA ASN A 329 -15.20 10.46 -8.49
C ASN A 329 -14.65 11.20 -9.70
N TYR A 330 -13.42 10.84 -10.13
CA TYR A 330 -12.70 11.52 -11.18
C TYR A 330 -12.10 10.50 -12.16
N PHE A 331 -12.04 10.91 -13.43
CA PHE A 331 -11.17 10.23 -14.39
C PHE A 331 -9.77 10.83 -14.34
N PRO A 332 -8.74 10.02 -14.58
CA PRO A 332 -7.41 10.53 -14.84
C PRO A 332 -7.48 11.49 -16.03
N SER A 333 -6.98 12.70 -15.85
CA SER A 333 -7.08 13.76 -16.85
C SER A 333 -5.73 14.27 -17.33
N LEU A 334 -4.67 14.01 -16.56
CA LEU A 334 -3.30 14.41 -16.84
C LEU A 334 -2.35 13.26 -16.47
N PRO A 335 -1.14 13.21 -17.05
CA PRO A 335 -0.13 12.20 -16.69
C PRO A 335 0.25 12.20 -15.21
N PHE A 336 0.24 13.38 -14.56
CA PHE A 336 0.48 13.57 -13.13
C PHE A 336 -0.60 14.51 -12.60
N HIS A 337 -1.70 13.92 -12.14
CA HIS A 337 -2.89 14.65 -11.66
C HIS A 337 -3.10 14.52 -10.16
N GLY A 338 -2.11 13.95 -9.44
CA GLY A 338 -2.21 13.70 -8.02
C GLY A 338 -3.06 12.48 -7.65
N GLY A 339 -3.24 11.53 -8.56
CA GLY A 339 -3.96 10.28 -8.29
C GLY A 339 -3.21 9.38 -7.29
N PHE A 340 -3.93 8.47 -6.66
CA PHE A 340 -3.41 7.55 -5.64
C PHE A 340 -2.36 6.55 -6.17
N GLY A 341 -2.34 6.31 -7.48
CA GLY A 341 -1.56 5.23 -8.08
C GLY A 341 -0.06 5.31 -7.81
N LEU A 342 0.56 4.17 -7.59
CA LEU A 342 2.02 4.03 -7.61
C LEU A 342 2.59 4.29 -9.02
N MET A 343 1.83 3.95 -10.05
CA MET A 343 2.11 4.23 -11.46
C MET A 343 1.06 5.18 -12.02
N ASN A 344 1.49 6.06 -12.93
CA ASN A 344 0.54 6.88 -13.68
C ASN A 344 -0.16 6.07 -14.79
N LEU A 345 -1.09 6.71 -15.53
CA LEU A 345 -1.83 6.09 -16.64
C LEU A 345 -0.96 5.37 -17.68
N HIS A 346 0.25 5.88 -17.92
CA HIS A 346 1.20 5.32 -18.89
C HIS A 346 2.12 4.26 -18.28
N GLY A 347 1.89 3.85 -17.02
CA GLY A 347 2.74 2.92 -16.31
C GLY A 347 4.07 3.52 -15.87
N VAL A 348 4.24 4.85 -15.92
CA VAL A 348 5.44 5.51 -15.40
C VAL A 348 5.41 5.42 -13.87
N ALA A 349 6.45 4.81 -13.31
CA ALA A 349 6.59 4.68 -11.86
C ALA A 349 6.78 6.05 -11.20
N LYS A 350 5.95 6.37 -10.21
CA LYS A 350 6.06 7.58 -9.40
C LYS A 350 7.08 7.38 -8.26
N PRO A 351 7.47 8.42 -7.52
CA PRO A 351 8.31 8.28 -6.33
C PRO A 351 7.80 7.23 -5.33
N ALA A 352 6.47 7.16 -5.12
CA ALA A 352 5.81 6.16 -4.28
C ALA A 352 6.09 4.71 -4.72
N TYR A 353 6.08 4.43 -6.03
CA TYR A 353 6.45 3.12 -6.57
C TYR A 353 7.89 2.75 -6.19
N ARG A 354 8.81 3.71 -6.31
CA ARG A 354 10.23 3.52 -6.03
C ARG A 354 10.50 3.28 -4.54
N ALA A 355 9.67 3.85 -3.66
CA ALA A 355 9.70 3.51 -2.24
C ALA A 355 9.38 2.04 -2.00
N PHE A 356 8.31 1.51 -2.62
CA PHE A 356 7.97 0.08 -2.52
C PHE A 356 9.02 -0.82 -3.17
N GLU A 357 9.65 -0.41 -4.27
CA GLU A 357 10.78 -1.15 -4.87
C GLU A 357 11.99 -1.21 -3.91
N MET A 358 12.29 -0.12 -3.18
CA MET A 358 13.33 -0.15 -2.15
C MET A 358 12.95 -1.08 -0.99
N LEU A 359 11.69 -1.04 -0.54
CA LEU A 359 11.17 -1.87 0.54
C LEU A 359 11.16 -3.35 0.15
N HIS A 360 10.76 -3.71 -1.08
CA HIS A 360 10.82 -5.08 -1.60
C HIS A 360 12.25 -5.63 -1.64
N GLY A 361 13.21 -4.77 -1.94
CA GLY A 361 14.64 -5.14 -1.97
C GLY A 361 15.31 -5.26 -0.59
N LEU A 362 14.57 -5.09 0.51
CA LEU A 362 15.09 -5.31 1.86
C LEU A 362 15.21 -6.81 2.18
N GLY A 363 15.99 -7.12 3.22
CA GLY A 363 16.04 -8.46 3.78
C GLY A 363 14.93 -8.70 4.80
N THR A 364 15.01 -9.84 5.46
CA THR A 364 14.01 -10.32 6.43
C THR A 364 14.46 -10.27 7.89
N GLU A 365 15.61 -9.65 8.17
CA GLU A 365 16.14 -9.46 9.52
C GLU A 365 16.46 -7.98 9.77
N ILE A 366 15.71 -7.34 10.68
CA ILE A 366 15.95 -5.93 11.04
C ILE A 366 16.82 -5.84 12.30
N LEU A 367 17.83 -5.00 12.24
CA LEU A 367 18.75 -4.73 13.33
C LEU A 367 18.37 -3.46 14.06
N SER A 368 18.60 -3.41 15.37
CA SER A 368 18.39 -2.20 16.17
C SER A 368 19.34 -1.09 15.72
N THR A 369 18.78 0.07 15.40
CA THR A 369 19.53 1.28 15.04
C THR A 369 19.34 2.31 16.14
N GLN A 370 20.45 2.90 16.62
CA GLN A 370 20.47 3.96 17.61
C GLN A 370 20.80 5.30 16.94
N GLY A 371 20.09 6.34 17.31
CA GLY A 371 20.21 7.68 16.76
C GLY A 371 18.86 8.37 16.79
N ASN A 372 18.86 9.68 16.81
CA ASN A 372 17.62 10.46 16.79
C ASN A 372 17.85 11.77 16.03
N HIS A 373 16.93 12.07 15.11
CA HIS A 373 16.90 13.31 14.37
C HIS A 373 15.45 13.77 14.19
N PRO A 374 15.15 15.06 14.17
CA PRO A 374 13.76 15.54 14.04
C PRO A 374 13.05 15.10 12.76
N THR A 375 13.78 14.96 11.65
CA THR A 375 13.22 14.63 10.34
C THR A 375 13.81 13.38 9.70
N VAL A 376 14.99 12.92 10.16
CA VAL A 376 15.66 11.74 9.56
C VAL A 376 15.45 10.51 10.44
N ASP A 377 15.02 9.42 9.81
CA ASP A 377 14.95 8.09 10.39
C ASP A 377 15.89 7.14 9.60
N SER A 378 16.49 6.16 10.27
CA SER A 378 17.39 5.18 9.67
C SER A 378 17.12 3.78 10.19
N TRP A 379 17.15 2.80 9.29
CA TRP A 379 16.93 1.38 9.59
C TRP A 379 18.00 0.54 8.91
N CYS A 380 18.48 -0.49 9.61
CA CYS A 380 19.42 -1.49 9.08
C CYS A 380 18.71 -2.83 8.92
N VAL A 381 18.69 -3.35 7.70
CA VAL A 381 18.01 -4.62 7.38
C VAL A 381 18.99 -5.56 6.68
N ARG A 382 19.15 -6.77 7.24
CA ARG A 382 20.06 -7.81 6.76
C ARG A 382 19.34 -8.79 5.85
N ASP A 383 20.03 -9.23 4.80
CA ASP A 383 19.62 -10.26 3.87
C ASP A 383 20.80 -11.17 3.55
N GLY A 384 20.95 -12.26 4.33
CA GLY A 384 22.08 -13.17 4.17
C GLY A 384 23.42 -12.45 4.23
N ASN A 385 24.13 -12.40 3.09
CA ASN A 385 25.42 -11.73 2.95
C ASN A 385 25.30 -10.27 2.51
N SER A 386 24.17 -9.63 2.66
CA SER A 386 24.01 -8.21 2.38
C SER A 386 23.31 -7.47 3.53
N LEU A 387 23.55 -6.19 3.59
CA LEU A 387 22.90 -5.27 4.52
C LEU A 387 22.38 -4.06 3.73
N THR A 388 21.17 -3.63 4.01
CA THR A 388 20.66 -2.36 3.50
C THR A 388 20.46 -1.38 4.66
N VAL A 389 21.07 -0.20 4.56
CA VAL A 389 20.76 0.95 5.40
C VAL A 389 19.77 1.80 4.65
N LEU A 390 18.52 1.83 5.13
CA LEU A 390 17.44 2.62 4.57
C LEU A 390 17.29 3.91 5.38
N ILE A 391 17.25 5.07 4.73
CA ILE A 391 17.18 6.37 5.37
C ILE A 391 16.04 7.18 4.74
N SER A 392 15.21 7.78 5.56
CA SER A 392 14.15 8.70 5.12
C SER A 392 14.31 10.05 5.81
N ASN A 393 14.32 11.13 5.04
CA ASN A 393 14.24 12.50 5.56
C ASN A 393 12.84 13.04 5.26
N PHE A 394 11.97 13.04 6.26
CA PHE A 394 10.55 13.30 6.14
C PHE A 394 10.05 14.32 7.15
N ALA A 395 9.26 15.28 6.69
CA ALA A 395 8.41 16.12 7.51
C ALA A 395 7.03 16.31 6.86
N LEU A 396 6.01 16.53 7.68
CA LEU A 396 4.67 16.89 7.19
C LEU A 396 4.70 18.19 6.38
N PRO A 397 3.74 18.41 5.46
CA PRO A 397 3.65 19.66 4.73
C PRO A 397 3.65 20.87 5.67
N ARG A 398 4.24 21.98 5.23
CA ARG A 398 4.36 23.22 5.98
C ARG A 398 5.21 23.16 7.27
N HIS A 399 5.82 22.00 7.56
CA HIS A 399 6.81 21.90 8.64
C HIS A 399 8.22 22.14 8.10
N PRO A 400 9.13 22.70 8.94
CA PRO A 400 10.51 22.89 8.55
C PRO A 400 11.20 21.57 8.19
N ILE A 401 11.88 21.54 7.05
CA ILE A 401 12.71 20.43 6.61
C ILE A 401 13.87 20.98 5.77
N ALA A 402 15.06 20.44 5.96
CA ALA A 402 16.27 20.80 5.22
C ALA A 402 16.91 19.55 4.61
N ASN A 403 17.89 19.77 3.74
CA ASN A 403 18.80 18.70 3.35
C ASN A 403 19.67 18.34 4.55
N GLU A 404 19.71 17.09 4.94
CA GLU A 404 20.43 16.64 6.12
C GLU A 404 21.58 15.72 5.72
N THR A 405 22.72 15.91 6.36
CA THR A 405 23.84 14.97 6.27
C THR A 405 23.95 14.23 7.59
N VAL A 406 23.78 12.91 7.53
CA VAL A 406 23.87 12.04 8.70
C VAL A 406 25.04 11.08 8.53
N GLN A 407 25.68 10.75 9.64
CA GLN A 407 26.74 9.77 9.70
C GLN A 407 26.15 8.40 10.05
N ILE A 408 26.56 7.38 9.33
CA ILE A 408 26.20 5.98 9.61
C ILE A 408 27.47 5.29 10.15
N GLN A 409 27.32 4.67 11.33
CA GLN A 409 28.33 3.87 11.98
C GLN A 409 27.83 2.45 12.15
N LEU A 410 28.49 1.49 11.48
CA LEU A 410 28.19 0.07 11.57
C LEU A 410 29.33 -0.63 12.31
N GLU A 411 29.04 -1.12 13.51
CA GLU A 411 30.01 -1.79 14.39
C GLU A 411 30.03 -3.32 14.15
N ASN A 412 31.11 -3.99 14.53
CA ASN A 412 31.32 -5.43 14.31
C ASN A 412 31.16 -5.85 12.84
N ALA A 413 31.48 -4.93 11.95
CA ALA A 413 31.36 -5.10 10.51
C ALA A 413 32.57 -5.84 9.93
N ARG A 414 32.34 -6.55 8.81
CA ARG A 414 33.39 -6.94 7.87
C ARG A 414 33.51 -5.84 6.80
N ARG A 415 34.66 -5.79 6.12
CA ARG A 415 34.78 -4.91 4.96
C ARG A 415 33.87 -5.42 3.84
N PRO A 416 32.94 -4.60 3.32
CA PRO A 416 32.11 -4.99 2.18
C PRO A 416 32.91 -4.99 0.88
N ASP A 417 32.53 -5.84 -0.05
CA ASP A 417 33.12 -5.92 -1.39
C ASP A 417 32.54 -4.85 -2.32
N MET A 418 31.27 -4.53 -2.12
CA MET A 418 30.58 -3.49 -2.88
C MET A 418 29.63 -2.69 -1.99
N VAL A 419 29.61 -1.36 -2.19
CA VAL A 419 28.65 -0.47 -1.55
C VAL A 419 28.03 0.44 -2.60
N THR A 420 26.72 0.38 -2.69
CA THR A 420 25.95 1.20 -3.63
C THR A 420 24.82 1.94 -2.93
N ILE A 421 24.42 3.07 -3.50
CA ILE A 421 23.30 3.87 -3.05
C ILE A 421 22.29 4.05 -4.18
N ARG A 422 21.00 3.95 -3.85
CA ARG A 422 19.86 4.38 -4.69
C ARG A 422 19.10 5.48 -3.96
N ARG A 423 18.50 6.40 -4.71
CA ARG A 423 17.84 7.59 -4.15
C ARG A 423 16.49 7.85 -4.81
N VAL A 424 15.58 8.38 -4.01
CA VAL A 424 14.35 9.05 -4.46
C VAL A 424 14.33 10.42 -3.79
N ASP A 425 14.38 11.47 -4.58
CA ASP A 425 14.36 12.86 -4.10
C ASP A 425 13.99 13.80 -5.26
N ALA A 426 14.04 15.11 -5.04
CA ALA A 426 13.68 16.10 -6.06
C ALA A 426 14.47 15.95 -7.39
N ALA A 427 15.71 15.43 -7.34
CA ALA A 427 16.57 15.26 -8.50
C ALA A 427 16.62 13.82 -9.03
N ASN A 428 16.22 12.83 -8.23
CA ASN A 428 16.33 11.41 -8.55
C ASN A 428 14.98 10.71 -8.49
N ALA A 429 14.68 9.89 -9.52
CA ALA A 429 13.45 9.11 -9.63
C ALA A 429 12.17 9.97 -9.52
N ASN A 430 12.22 11.19 -10.04
CA ASN A 430 11.12 12.17 -10.03
C ASN A 430 10.66 12.50 -11.46
N PRO A 431 9.87 11.65 -12.11
CA PRO A 431 9.43 11.86 -13.49
C PRO A 431 8.49 13.06 -13.64
N LYS A 432 7.74 13.47 -12.60
CA LYS A 432 6.90 14.67 -12.63
C LYS A 432 7.72 15.95 -12.85
N ALA A 433 8.91 16.03 -12.22
CA ALA A 433 9.80 17.19 -12.45
C ALA A 433 10.22 17.30 -13.93
N LEU A 434 10.54 16.17 -14.58
CA LEU A 434 10.82 16.15 -16.01
C LEU A 434 9.59 16.54 -16.84
N TRP A 435 8.40 16.00 -16.53
CA TRP A 435 7.15 16.37 -17.20
C TRP A 435 6.87 17.87 -17.12
N ALA A 436 7.13 18.49 -15.98
CA ALA A 436 7.00 19.93 -15.82
C ALA A 436 7.97 20.71 -16.75
N THR A 437 9.20 20.24 -16.91
CA THR A 437 10.18 20.87 -17.85
C THR A 437 9.79 20.69 -19.32
N MET A 438 8.95 19.69 -19.65
CA MET A 438 8.40 19.49 -20.99
C MET A 438 7.20 20.42 -21.28
N GLY A 439 6.81 21.28 -20.33
CA GLY A 439 5.67 22.19 -20.43
C GLY A 439 4.35 21.57 -19.99
N SER A 440 4.40 20.50 -19.21
CA SER A 440 3.23 19.82 -18.61
C SER A 440 2.15 19.41 -19.63
N PRO A 441 2.49 18.74 -20.74
CA PRO A 441 1.51 18.38 -21.77
C PRO A 441 0.45 17.43 -21.23
N ASP A 442 -0.81 17.66 -21.60
CA ASP A 442 -1.96 16.81 -21.23
C ASP A 442 -1.83 15.42 -21.86
N TYR A 443 -1.33 15.34 -23.08
CA TYR A 443 -1.15 14.11 -23.84
C TYR A 443 0.32 13.90 -24.19
N LEU A 444 0.84 12.73 -23.87
CA LEU A 444 2.23 12.38 -24.08
C LEU A 444 2.42 11.66 -25.42
N SER A 445 3.45 12.04 -26.16
CA SER A 445 3.95 11.21 -27.25
C SER A 445 4.66 9.98 -26.69
N ARG A 446 4.81 8.93 -27.49
CA ARG A 446 5.54 7.71 -27.09
C ARG A 446 6.95 8.03 -26.62
N ALA A 447 7.68 8.91 -27.31
CA ALA A 447 9.02 9.31 -26.90
C ALA A 447 9.05 10.03 -25.54
N MET A 448 8.04 10.88 -25.26
CA MET A 448 7.90 11.51 -23.92
C MET A 448 7.67 10.48 -22.83
N VAL A 449 6.84 9.47 -23.08
CA VAL A 449 6.60 8.36 -22.12
C VAL A 449 7.91 7.61 -21.85
N GLU A 450 8.70 7.28 -22.88
CA GLU A 450 10.00 6.62 -22.75
C GLU A 450 10.99 7.46 -21.92
N HIS A 451 11.03 8.78 -22.13
CA HIS A 451 11.85 9.70 -21.32
C HIS A 451 11.41 9.74 -19.84
N LEU A 452 10.10 9.73 -19.59
CA LEU A 452 9.58 9.72 -18.22
C LEU A 452 9.89 8.39 -17.51
N HIS A 453 9.82 7.26 -18.21
CA HIS A 453 10.28 5.97 -17.67
C HIS A 453 11.75 6.02 -17.29
N ALA A 454 12.60 6.59 -18.12
CA ALA A 454 14.04 6.74 -17.82
C ALA A 454 14.26 7.67 -16.61
N ALA A 455 13.53 8.79 -16.52
CA ALA A 455 13.61 9.73 -15.39
C ALA A 455 13.11 9.15 -14.08
N SER A 456 12.24 8.15 -14.13
CA SER A 456 11.75 7.47 -12.94
C SER A 456 12.70 6.38 -12.41
N ALA A 457 13.78 6.06 -13.14
CA ALA A 457 14.71 5.02 -12.74
C ALA A 457 15.55 5.41 -11.51
N MET A 458 15.94 4.42 -10.72
CA MET A 458 16.86 4.57 -9.58
C MET A 458 18.21 3.88 -9.88
N PRO A 459 19.13 4.54 -10.58
CA PRO A 459 20.42 3.93 -10.86
C PRO A 459 21.21 3.67 -9.57
N LYS A 460 21.90 2.54 -9.49
CA LYS A 460 22.87 2.26 -8.43
C LYS A 460 24.09 3.16 -8.64
N GLN A 461 24.51 3.87 -7.61
CA GLN A 461 25.71 4.71 -7.60
C GLN A 461 26.68 4.18 -6.54
N PRO A 462 28.00 4.24 -6.75
CA PRO A 462 28.96 3.90 -5.71
C PRO A 462 28.80 4.79 -4.48
N GLN A 463 28.92 4.22 -3.28
CA GLN A 463 28.97 4.96 -2.01
C GLN A 463 30.34 4.78 -1.37
N ALA A 464 31.02 5.88 -1.10
CA ALA A 464 32.29 5.88 -0.38
C ALA A 464 32.09 5.53 1.10
N ILE A 465 33.00 4.74 1.63
CA ILE A 465 33.00 4.32 3.03
C ILE A 465 34.44 4.38 3.60
N ALA A 466 34.56 4.59 4.91
CA ALA A 466 35.77 4.30 5.66
C ALA A 466 35.59 3.00 6.46
N PHE A 467 36.64 2.17 6.53
CA PHE A 467 36.63 0.92 7.30
C PHE A 467 37.91 0.82 8.14
N SER A 468 37.76 0.74 9.45
CA SER A 468 38.84 0.51 10.41
C SER A 468 38.31 -0.20 11.64
N ASP A 469 39.10 -1.04 12.25
CA ASP A 469 38.81 -1.70 13.53
C ASP A 469 37.41 -2.33 13.60
N HIS A 470 37.01 -3.06 12.56
CA HIS A 470 35.67 -3.68 12.41
C HIS A 470 34.52 -2.67 12.42
N THR A 471 34.80 -1.41 12.14
CA THR A 471 33.78 -0.35 12.05
C THR A 471 33.74 0.22 10.63
N LEU A 472 32.53 0.33 10.07
CA LEU A 472 32.25 1.07 8.85
C LEU A 472 31.69 2.44 9.21
N LEU A 473 32.22 3.47 8.58
CA LEU A 473 31.80 4.85 8.79
C LEU A 473 31.60 5.53 7.44
N PHE A 474 30.46 6.17 7.24
CA PHE A 474 30.18 6.96 6.06
C PHE A 474 29.10 7.99 6.27
N ASP A 475 29.19 9.09 5.54
CA ASP A 475 28.18 10.14 5.55
C ASP A 475 27.20 9.97 4.40
N VAL A 476 25.93 10.27 4.66
CA VAL A 476 24.87 10.26 3.66
C VAL A 476 24.10 11.57 3.73
N THR A 477 24.14 12.34 2.64
CA THR A 477 23.25 13.51 2.49
C THR A 477 21.92 13.03 1.92
N VAL A 478 20.81 13.28 2.64
CA VAL A 478 19.45 12.99 2.22
C VAL A 478 18.69 14.30 2.07
N PRO A 479 18.33 14.68 0.84
CA PRO A 479 17.54 15.89 0.61
C PRO A 479 16.22 15.90 1.37
N ALA A 480 15.64 17.07 1.55
CA ALA A 480 14.31 17.25 2.09
C ALA A 480 13.29 16.37 1.33
N GLN A 481 12.43 15.65 2.05
CA GLN A 481 11.47 14.70 1.50
C GLN A 481 12.12 13.59 0.66
N GLY A 482 13.35 13.21 0.97
CA GLY A 482 14.12 12.22 0.24
C GLY A 482 14.25 10.88 0.96
N VAL A 483 14.52 9.85 0.17
CA VAL A 483 14.84 8.48 0.62
C VAL A 483 16.15 8.03 0.01
N ALA A 484 16.98 7.33 0.79
CA ALA A 484 18.20 6.70 0.33
C ALA A 484 18.26 5.25 0.84
N ALA A 485 18.62 4.32 -0.06
CA ALA A 485 18.91 2.93 0.28
C ALA A 485 20.38 2.62 -0.05
N ILE A 486 21.18 2.38 0.98
CA ILE A 486 22.59 2.03 0.87
C ILE A 486 22.72 0.52 1.06
N ARG A 487 23.12 -0.20 -0.01
CA ARG A 487 23.32 -1.63 0.02
C ARG A 487 24.79 -1.97 0.11
N LEU A 488 25.15 -2.75 1.11
CA LEU A 488 26.46 -3.31 1.36
C LEU A 488 26.41 -4.81 1.01
N GLU A 489 27.30 -5.28 0.19
CA GLU A 489 27.41 -6.68 -0.22
C GLU A 489 28.72 -7.27 0.32
N PHE A 490 28.63 -8.43 0.94
CA PHE A 490 29.76 -9.15 1.52
C PHE A 490 29.85 -10.49 0.80
N LEU A 491 30.83 -10.67 -0.07
CA LEU A 491 31.05 -11.95 -0.75
C LEU A 491 31.43 -13.03 0.29
N SER A 492 30.94 -14.23 0.09
CA SER A 492 31.36 -15.37 0.91
C SER A 492 32.84 -15.60 0.67
N ILE A 493 33.61 -15.72 1.76
CA ILE A 493 34.96 -16.27 1.66
C ILE A 493 34.78 -17.74 1.24
N ALA A 494 35.15 -18.04 -0.01
CA ALA A 494 35.09 -19.39 -0.57
C ALA A 494 35.96 -20.37 0.22
#